data_930be927da5f458b0fb4b37d3a9d72a1
#
_entry.id   930be927da5f458b0fb4b37d3a9d72a1
#
_cell.length_a   1.000
_cell.length_b   1.000
_cell.length_c   1.000
_cell.angle_alpha   90.00
_cell.angle_beta   90.00
_cell.angle_gamma   90.00
#
_symmetry.space_group_name_H-M   'P 1'
#
loop_
_entity.id
_entity.type
_entity.pdbx_description
1 polymer ?
#
loop_
_entity_poly.entity_id
_entity_poly.type
_entity_poly.pdbx_seq_one_letter_code
_entity_poly.pdbx_strand_id
1 'polypeptide(L)'
;MREMFCFQCQQTAHNTGCDGKAGVCGKKADTANYQDELIGALIGLARAARAGTPTPHTDELILKGLFTTITNVNFNNETVLQCKAEIEKEKAAVGPGQFDDYDLAALWAAGEDVRSLKSLILFGLKGMAAYAYHARALGRTDPAVNAFFYEALEAIGAEKTPDELLALVLKTGEVNLACMALLDAANTGAYGDPVPVTVPLTIEKGPFIVVSGHDLHDLKLLLDQTAGRGINIYTHSEMLPAHGYPELKKYPHLKGNFGTGWQNQQSEFHNIPAPILFTTNCLMPVRQSYSDRVFTTSVVSYPELTHIGDDKDFTPVIEKALECGGYPEDHPMTGMNGGSTVMTGFARNAVLSHAEQIVRLVREGKIRHFFLIGGCDGAAPTRSYYTDFARMTPPDTLILTLACGKYRLNDMDLGSIEGIPRILDCGQCNDAYSAIRIALALAEAFGCSVNDLPLTLVLSWYEQKAVCILLTLLYLGLRNIYLGPTLPAFVSPNVLDFLVKQYNLTPTGDPKTDLEKILNRQ
;
A
#
# COMPACT_ATOMS: atom_id res chain seq x y z
N MET A 1 5.93 15.35 -28.81
CA MET A 1 5.90 14.56 -27.58
C MET A 1 4.59 13.78 -27.62
N ARG A 2 4.62 12.46 -27.50
CA ARG A 2 3.41 11.62 -27.47
C ARG A 2 2.62 12.00 -26.21
N GLU A 3 1.31 12.22 -26.34
CA GLU A 3 0.42 12.43 -25.18
C GLU A 3 0.38 11.17 -24.31
N MET A 4 0.15 11.34 -23.01
CA MET A 4 0.03 10.20 -22.10
C MET A 4 -1.42 9.71 -22.02
N PHE A 5 -1.58 8.45 -21.65
CA PHE A 5 -2.84 7.95 -21.10
C PHE A 5 -2.56 7.18 -19.81
N CYS A 6 -3.25 7.52 -18.72
CA CYS A 6 -3.09 6.83 -17.45
C CYS A 6 -4.36 6.93 -16.59
N PHE A 7 -4.92 5.80 -16.17
CA PHE A 7 -6.10 5.74 -15.30
C PHE A 7 -5.94 4.77 -14.12
N GLN A 8 -4.67 4.49 -13.75
CA GLN A 8 -4.34 3.43 -12.79
C GLN A 8 -4.59 3.78 -11.31
N CYS A 9 -4.95 5.03 -10.97
CA CYS A 9 -5.18 5.46 -9.59
C CYS A 9 -6.49 6.22 -9.42
N GLN A 10 -6.94 6.35 -8.17
CA GLN A 10 -8.22 6.97 -7.83
C GLN A 10 -8.29 8.47 -8.19
N GLN A 11 -7.15 9.17 -8.19
CA GLN A 11 -7.13 10.60 -8.50
C GLN A 11 -7.03 10.90 -10.01
N THR A 12 -7.19 9.89 -10.87
CA THR A 12 -7.13 10.09 -12.33
C THR A 12 -8.11 11.18 -12.78
N ALA A 13 -7.71 11.97 -13.77
CA ALA A 13 -8.47 13.15 -14.20
C ALA A 13 -9.92 12.77 -14.57
N HIS A 14 -10.88 13.49 -14.00
CA HIS A 14 -12.32 13.31 -14.23
C HIS A 14 -12.86 11.88 -14.00
N ASN A 15 -12.10 11.03 -13.33
CA ASN A 15 -12.37 9.59 -13.20
C ASN A 15 -12.50 8.87 -14.55
N THR A 16 -11.75 9.33 -15.57
CA THR A 16 -11.73 8.73 -16.93
C THR A 16 -10.32 8.40 -17.39
N GLY A 17 -9.34 9.24 -17.08
CA GLY A 17 -7.94 9.09 -17.45
C GLY A 17 -7.20 10.42 -17.48
N CYS A 18 -5.90 10.38 -17.20
CA CYS A 18 -4.98 11.50 -17.46
C CYS A 18 -4.46 11.33 -18.89
N ASP A 19 -4.75 12.29 -19.77
CA ASP A 19 -4.47 12.21 -21.21
C ASP A 19 -3.66 13.39 -21.77
N GLY A 20 -3.23 14.31 -20.91
CA GLY A 20 -2.53 15.53 -21.32
C GLY A 20 -1.01 15.47 -21.22
N LYS A 21 -0.43 16.58 -20.79
CA LYS A 21 1.02 16.76 -20.61
C LYS A 21 1.54 16.22 -19.27
N ALA A 22 0.66 16.06 -18.29
CA ALA A 22 0.96 15.51 -16.97
C ALA A 22 -0.27 14.90 -16.34
N GLY A 23 -0.06 13.88 -15.49
CA GLY A 23 -1.09 13.31 -14.63
C GLY A 23 -1.38 14.20 -13.42
N VAL A 24 -2.52 13.95 -12.75
CA VAL A 24 -2.90 14.64 -11.50
C VAL A 24 -1.85 14.43 -10.40
N CYS A 25 -1.16 13.29 -10.41
CA CYS A 25 -0.04 12.99 -9.48
C CYS A 25 1.24 13.80 -9.75
N GLY A 26 1.29 14.60 -10.82
CA GLY A 26 2.48 15.34 -11.25
C GLY A 26 3.42 14.56 -12.18
N LYS A 27 3.12 13.30 -12.51
CA LYS A 27 3.88 12.51 -13.48
C LYS A 27 3.79 13.16 -14.87
N LYS A 28 4.93 13.42 -15.52
CA LYS A 28 4.98 13.97 -16.87
C LYS A 28 4.60 12.93 -17.92
N ALA A 29 4.17 13.38 -19.10
CA ALA A 29 3.75 12.48 -20.19
C ALA A 29 4.87 11.56 -20.66
N ASP A 30 6.12 12.05 -20.74
CA ASP A 30 7.29 11.22 -21.09
C ASP A 30 7.54 10.12 -20.05
N THR A 31 7.48 10.45 -18.76
CA THR A 31 7.61 9.46 -17.68
C THR A 31 6.51 8.40 -17.77
N ALA A 32 5.26 8.78 -18.03
CA ALA A 32 4.16 7.83 -18.19
C ALA A 32 4.39 6.90 -19.37
N ASN A 33 4.80 7.45 -20.52
CA ASN A 33 5.09 6.67 -21.72
C ASN A 33 6.28 5.70 -21.52
N TYR A 34 7.37 6.14 -20.85
CA TYR A 34 8.50 5.24 -20.52
C TYR A 34 8.09 4.13 -19.54
N GLN A 35 7.17 4.41 -18.61
CA GLN A 35 6.61 3.36 -17.74
C GLN A 35 5.74 2.38 -18.52
N ASP A 36 4.98 2.82 -19.52
CA ASP A 36 4.23 1.93 -20.42
C ASP A 36 5.18 1.05 -21.24
N GLU A 37 6.26 1.63 -21.78
CA GLU A 37 7.31 0.87 -22.48
C GLU A 37 8.00 -0.14 -21.55
N LEU A 38 8.26 0.23 -20.29
CA LEU A 38 8.82 -0.67 -19.29
C LEU A 38 7.88 -1.87 -19.05
N ILE A 39 6.57 -1.65 -18.93
CA ILE A 39 5.59 -2.74 -18.81
C ILE A 39 5.60 -3.61 -20.08
N GLY A 40 5.69 -3.01 -21.26
CA GLY A 40 5.85 -3.76 -22.53
C GLY A 40 7.05 -4.68 -22.52
N ALA A 41 8.21 -4.18 -22.07
CA ALA A 41 9.44 -4.96 -21.93
C ALA A 41 9.31 -6.10 -20.90
N LEU A 42 8.61 -5.85 -19.77
CA LEU A 42 8.30 -6.90 -18.78
C LEU A 42 7.44 -8.03 -19.34
N ILE A 43 6.48 -7.70 -20.21
CA ILE A 43 5.67 -8.72 -20.93
C ILE A 43 6.58 -9.53 -21.88
N GLY A 44 7.49 -8.87 -22.58
CA GLY A 44 8.50 -9.53 -23.41
C GLY A 44 9.42 -10.45 -22.59
N LEU A 45 9.90 -9.99 -21.44
CA LEU A 45 10.71 -10.80 -20.52
C LEU A 45 9.93 -12.00 -19.96
N ALA A 46 8.65 -11.81 -19.61
CA ALA A 46 7.80 -12.90 -19.14
C ALA A 46 7.64 -14.02 -20.19
N ARG A 47 7.46 -13.65 -21.47
CA ARG A 47 7.45 -14.60 -22.60
C ARG A 47 8.77 -15.36 -22.73
N ALA A 48 9.91 -14.64 -22.65
CA ALA A 48 11.23 -15.24 -22.69
C ALA A 48 11.47 -16.20 -21.52
N ALA A 49 11.10 -15.82 -20.30
CA ALA A 49 11.22 -16.62 -19.09
C ALA A 49 10.42 -17.92 -19.18
N ARG A 50 9.19 -17.87 -19.71
CA ARG A 50 8.35 -19.06 -19.88
C ARG A 50 8.84 -20.01 -20.98
N ALA A 51 9.50 -19.48 -22.00
CA ALA A 51 10.08 -20.28 -23.08
C ALA A 51 11.49 -20.80 -22.74
N GLY A 52 12.16 -20.20 -21.77
CA GLY A 52 13.54 -20.47 -21.38
C GLY A 52 13.66 -20.94 -19.93
N THR A 53 14.72 -20.48 -19.27
CA THR A 53 15.00 -20.82 -17.86
C THR A 53 15.22 -19.53 -17.07
N PRO A 54 14.21 -19.01 -16.36
CA PRO A 54 14.36 -17.82 -15.55
C PRO A 54 15.34 -18.06 -14.39
N THR A 55 16.01 -16.99 -14.00
CA THR A 55 16.97 -16.95 -12.89
C THR A 55 16.42 -16.14 -11.73
N PRO A 56 17.03 -16.18 -10.53
CA PRO A 56 16.66 -15.26 -9.46
C PRO A 56 16.76 -13.77 -9.84
N HIS A 57 17.61 -13.42 -10.79
CA HIS A 57 17.71 -12.07 -11.33
C HIS A 57 16.53 -11.72 -12.23
N THR A 58 16.05 -12.69 -13.03
CA THR A 58 14.81 -12.52 -13.82
C THR A 58 13.63 -12.20 -12.92
N ASP A 59 13.45 -12.96 -11.82
CA ASP A 59 12.40 -12.70 -10.82
C ASP A 59 12.52 -11.28 -10.25
N GLU A 60 13.74 -10.87 -9.86
CA GLU A 60 14.00 -9.56 -9.31
C GLU A 60 13.63 -8.42 -10.27
N LEU A 61 14.00 -8.54 -11.55
CA LEU A 61 13.68 -7.54 -12.56
C LEU A 61 12.17 -7.41 -12.80
N ILE A 62 11.42 -8.52 -12.79
CA ILE A 62 9.95 -8.48 -12.87
C ILE A 62 9.38 -7.69 -11.69
N LEU A 63 9.80 -8.00 -10.46
CA LEU A 63 9.30 -7.32 -9.28
C LEU A 63 9.70 -5.84 -9.25
N LYS A 64 10.97 -5.53 -9.48
CA LYS A 64 11.51 -4.17 -9.54
C LYS A 64 10.81 -3.33 -10.61
N GLY A 65 10.65 -3.88 -11.82
CA GLY A 65 10.03 -3.16 -12.93
C GLY A 65 8.54 -2.87 -12.68
N LEU A 66 7.76 -3.84 -12.22
CA LEU A 66 6.36 -3.64 -11.86
C LEU A 66 6.20 -2.62 -10.73
N PHE A 67 6.99 -2.74 -9.66
CA PHE A 67 6.94 -1.83 -8.52
C PHE A 67 7.33 -0.39 -8.91
N THR A 68 8.34 -0.20 -9.76
CA THR A 68 8.74 1.11 -10.31
C THR A 68 7.58 1.85 -10.97
N THR A 69 6.61 1.14 -11.54
CA THR A 69 5.47 1.72 -12.28
C THR A 69 4.21 1.97 -11.42
N ILE A 70 4.25 1.66 -10.12
CA ILE A 70 3.16 1.99 -9.18
C ILE A 70 3.01 3.52 -9.06
N THR A 71 1.81 3.97 -8.76
CA THR A 71 1.51 5.39 -8.57
C THR A 71 2.37 5.98 -7.44
N ASN A 72 2.96 7.16 -7.67
CA ASN A 72 3.76 7.90 -6.69
C ASN A 72 5.02 7.15 -6.19
N VAL A 73 5.64 6.36 -7.06
CA VAL A 73 6.91 5.67 -6.79
C VAL A 73 8.05 6.36 -7.54
N ASN A 74 8.04 6.30 -8.86
CA ASN A 74 9.17 6.77 -9.67
C ASN A 74 8.74 7.84 -10.67
N PHE A 75 9.38 9.01 -10.59
CA PHE A 75 9.20 10.18 -11.47
C PHE A 75 10.45 10.47 -12.30
N ASN A 76 11.51 9.66 -12.16
CA ASN A 76 12.80 9.86 -12.82
C ASN A 76 12.89 9.01 -14.08
N ASN A 77 12.89 9.67 -15.24
CA ASN A 77 12.98 9.00 -16.53
C ASN A 77 14.27 8.17 -16.69
N GLU A 78 15.37 8.63 -16.13
CA GLU A 78 16.67 7.96 -16.23
C GLU A 78 16.62 6.57 -15.56
N THR A 79 16.10 6.50 -14.33
CA THR A 79 16.01 5.24 -13.60
C THR A 79 14.98 4.28 -14.23
N VAL A 80 13.89 4.79 -14.82
CA VAL A 80 12.93 3.97 -15.58
C VAL A 80 13.58 3.37 -16.82
N LEU A 81 14.33 4.18 -17.59
CA LEU A 81 15.02 3.72 -18.79
C LEU A 81 16.17 2.76 -18.48
N GLN A 82 16.91 2.96 -17.38
CA GLN A 82 17.91 2.03 -16.90
C GLN A 82 17.30 0.67 -16.55
N CYS A 83 16.20 0.66 -15.81
CA CYS A 83 15.46 -0.57 -15.49
C CYS A 83 15.01 -1.30 -16.76
N LYS A 84 14.48 -0.57 -17.76
CA LYS A 84 14.10 -1.15 -19.06
C LYS A 84 15.32 -1.78 -19.75
N ALA A 85 16.48 -1.10 -19.77
CA ALA A 85 17.68 -1.62 -20.40
C ALA A 85 18.20 -2.91 -19.73
N GLU A 86 18.12 -3.00 -18.39
CA GLU A 86 18.43 -4.23 -17.66
C GLU A 86 17.48 -5.38 -18.06
N ILE A 87 16.19 -5.10 -18.18
CA ILE A 87 15.16 -6.07 -18.62
C ILE A 87 15.44 -6.55 -20.05
N GLU A 88 15.79 -5.67 -20.97
CA GLU A 88 16.13 -6.03 -22.35
C GLU A 88 17.34 -6.96 -22.42
N LYS A 89 18.36 -6.69 -21.61
CA LYS A 89 19.55 -7.53 -21.50
C LYS A 89 19.20 -8.93 -20.96
N GLU A 90 18.42 -9.00 -19.91
CA GLU A 90 18.00 -10.27 -19.30
C GLU A 90 17.09 -11.07 -20.24
N LYS A 91 16.18 -10.41 -20.95
CA LYS A 91 15.31 -11.03 -21.96
C LYS A 91 16.13 -11.77 -23.03
N ALA A 92 17.22 -11.15 -23.50
CA ALA A 92 18.12 -11.77 -24.47
C ALA A 92 18.93 -12.95 -23.90
N ALA A 93 19.15 -12.98 -22.57
CA ALA A 93 19.94 -14.03 -21.91
C ALA A 93 19.10 -15.26 -21.54
N VAL A 94 17.83 -15.08 -21.21
CA VAL A 94 16.96 -16.12 -20.62
C VAL A 94 16.21 -16.93 -21.67
N GLY A 95 15.77 -16.30 -22.75
CA GLY A 95 14.92 -16.94 -23.76
C GLY A 95 15.70 -17.55 -24.92
N PRO A 96 15.20 -18.64 -25.53
CA PRO A 96 15.85 -19.32 -26.65
C PRO A 96 15.72 -18.58 -28.01
N GLY A 97 15.10 -17.41 -28.04
CA GLY A 97 14.78 -16.66 -29.24
C GLY A 97 14.59 -15.17 -29.01
N GLN A 98 14.06 -14.49 -30.03
CA GLN A 98 13.68 -13.09 -29.94
C GLN A 98 12.23 -12.98 -29.44
N PHE A 99 12.02 -12.16 -28.42
CA PHE A 99 10.70 -11.89 -27.84
C PHE A 99 10.44 -10.39 -27.89
N ASP A 100 9.40 -10.02 -28.63
CA ASP A 100 9.04 -8.61 -28.80
C ASP A 100 8.35 -8.06 -27.54
N ASP A 101 8.57 -6.78 -27.29
CA ASP A 101 7.84 -6.02 -26.30
C ASP A 101 6.36 -5.90 -26.70
N TYR A 102 5.52 -5.74 -25.71
CA TYR A 102 4.10 -5.48 -25.94
C TYR A 102 3.84 -3.97 -25.97
N ASP A 103 3.15 -3.49 -27.03
CA ASP A 103 2.72 -2.08 -27.05
C ASP A 103 1.46 -1.90 -26.20
N LEU A 104 1.62 -1.22 -25.05
CA LEU A 104 0.48 -0.93 -24.17
C LEU A 104 -0.62 -0.09 -24.82
N ALA A 105 -0.33 0.63 -25.91
CA ALA A 105 -1.38 1.32 -26.66
C ALA A 105 -2.46 0.35 -27.19
N ALA A 106 -2.08 -0.89 -27.50
CA ALA A 106 -3.04 -1.94 -27.88
C ALA A 106 -3.97 -2.33 -26.70
N LEU A 107 -3.46 -2.36 -25.47
CA LEU A 107 -4.28 -2.58 -24.28
C LEU A 107 -5.27 -1.43 -24.07
N TRP A 108 -4.80 -0.19 -24.18
CA TRP A 108 -5.65 1.00 -23.97
C TRP A 108 -6.72 1.13 -25.05
N ALA A 109 -6.47 0.64 -26.26
CA ALA A 109 -7.41 0.62 -27.39
C ALA A 109 -8.32 -0.61 -27.42
N ALA A 110 -8.12 -1.60 -26.56
CA ALA A 110 -8.95 -2.81 -26.52
C ALA A 110 -10.41 -2.51 -26.17
N GLY A 111 -11.31 -3.45 -26.50
CA GLY A 111 -12.71 -3.38 -26.09
C GLY A 111 -12.84 -3.20 -24.56
N GLU A 112 -13.85 -2.46 -24.14
CA GLU A 112 -13.99 -1.93 -22.78
C GLU A 112 -13.85 -3.00 -21.69
N ASP A 113 -14.51 -4.15 -21.85
CA ASP A 113 -14.46 -5.25 -20.87
C ASP A 113 -13.09 -5.94 -20.85
N VAL A 114 -12.49 -6.19 -22.02
CA VAL A 114 -11.15 -6.76 -22.13
C VAL A 114 -10.12 -5.82 -21.53
N ARG A 115 -10.21 -4.52 -21.84
CA ARG A 115 -9.35 -3.48 -21.25
C ARG A 115 -9.50 -3.46 -19.73
N SER A 116 -10.73 -3.51 -19.22
CA SER A 116 -11.03 -3.52 -17.79
C SER A 116 -10.41 -4.73 -17.09
N LEU A 117 -10.63 -5.95 -17.60
CA LEU A 117 -10.11 -7.17 -16.98
C LEU A 117 -8.58 -7.25 -17.05
N LYS A 118 -7.97 -6.90 -18.19
CA LYS A 118 -6.50 -6.82 -18.30
C LYS A 118 -5.90 -5.75 -17.38
N SER A 119 -6.59 -4.62 -17.18
CA SER A 119 -6.17 -3.58 -16.24
C SER A 119 -6.23 -4.06 -14.80
N LEU A 120 -7.27 -4.79 -14.40
CA LEU A 120 -7.38 -5.41 -13.07
C LEU A 120 -6.22 -6.38 -12.82
N ILE A 121 -5.88 -7.23 -13.80
CA ILE A 121 -4.73 -8.13 -13.71
C ILE A 121 -3.43 -7.32 -13.58
N LEU A 122 -3.16 -6.39 -14.49
CA LEU A 122 -1.93 -5.60 -14.51
C LEU A 122 -1.73 -4.82 -13.21
N PHE A 123 -2.77 -4.14 -12.74
CA PHE A 123 -2.70 -3.34 -11.51
C PHE A 123 -2.64 -4.22 -10.27
N GLY A 124 -3.29 -5.38 -10.28
CA GLY A 124 -3.12 -6.42 -9.28
C GLY A 124 -1.67 -6.91 -9.20
N LEU A 125 -1.05 -7.22 -10.35
CA LEU A 125 0.37 -7.63 -10.42
C LEU A 125 1.31 -6.56 -9.91
N LYS A 126 1.08 -5.28 -10.25
CA LYS A 126 1.90 -4.18 -9.72
C LYS A 126 1.86 -4.14 -8.19
N GLY A 127 0.68 -4.23 -7.59
CA GLY A 127 0.53 -4.26 -6.13
C GLY A 127 1.18 -5.48 -5.49
N MET A 128 0.95 -6.67 -6.06
CA MET A 128 1.56 -7.92 -5.60
C MET A 128 3.09 -7.90 -5.71
N ALA A 129 3.64 -7.27 -6.76
CA ALA A 129 5.08 -7.14 -6.94
C ALA A 129 5.74 -6.34 -5.80
N ALA A 130 5.08 -5.31 -5.28
CA ALA A 130 5.58 -4.58 -4.12
C ALA A 130 5.69 -5.49 -2.89
N TYR A 131 4.72 -6.36 -2.65
CA TYR A 131 4.76 -7.31 -1.53
C TYR A 131 5.87 -8.35 -1.70
N ALA A 132 5.98 -8.95 -2.89
CA ALA A 132 7.03 -9.91 -3.20
C ALA A 132 8.44 -9.26 -3.12
N TYR A 133 8.57 -8.00 -3.54
CA TYR A 133 9.81 -7.23 -3.44
C TYR A 133 10.27 -7.08 -1.97
N HIS A 134 9.36 -6.69 -1.07
CA HIS A 134 9.68 -6.57 0.35
C HIS A 134 9.99 -7.93 1.01
N ALA A 135 9.26 -8.99 0.66
CA ALA A 135 9.56 -10.34 1.14
C ALA A 135 10.95 -10.81 0.69
N ARG A 136 11.32 -10.53 -0.58
CA ARG A 136 12.63 -10.84 -1.15
C ARG A 136 13.75 -10.07 -0.45
N ALA A 137 13.55 -8.79 -0.09
CA ALA A 137 14.52 -8.01 0.67
C ALA A 137 14.88 -8.66 2.03
N LEU A 138 13.95 -9.45 2.58
CA LEU A 138 14.15 -10.26 3.81
C LEU A 138 14.52 -11.72 3.51
N GLY A 139 14.97 -12.03 2.29
CA GLY A 139 15.40 -13.37 1.88
C GLY A 139 14.28 -14.39 1.72
N ARG A 140 13.03 -13.97 1.56
CA ARG A 140 11.87 -14.84 1.35
C ARG A 140 11.33 -14.73 -0.08
N THR A 141 11.21 -15.86 -0.75
CA THR A 141 10.64 -15.97 -2.10
C THR A 141 9.73 -17.19 -2.19
N ASP A 142 8.78 -17.17 -3.10
CA ASP A 142 7.91 -18.30 -3.42
C ASP A 142 7.94 -18.54 -4.94
N PRO A 143 8.42 -19.72 -5.40
CA PRO A 143 8.49 -20.04 -6.82
C PRO A 143 7.12 -20.02 -7.53
N ALA A 144 6.04 -20.36 -6.84
CA ALA A 144 4.70 -20.35 -7.42
C ALA A 144 4.21 -18.91 -7.66
N VAL A 145 4.50 -18.01 -6.72
CA VAL A 145 4.23 -16.57 -6.88
C VAL A 145 5.05 -16.01 -8.06
N ASN A 146 6.34 -16.31 -8.14
CA ASN A 146 7.20 -15.86 -9.23
C ASN A 146 6.72 -16.38 -10.60
N ALA A 147 6.38 -17.67 -10.69
CA ALA A 147 5.87 -18.27 -11.93
C ALA A 147 4.55 -17.63 -12.39
N PHE A 148 3.70 -17.21 -11.45
CA PHE A 148 2.44 -16.55 -11.78
C PHE A 148 2.63 -15.17 -12.40
N PHE A 149 3.65 -14.41 -11.99
CA PHE A 149 3.97 -13.14 -12.65
C PHE A 149 4.24 -13.32 -14.14
N TYR A 150 4.99 -14.35 -14.53
CA TYR A 150 5.25 -14.66 -15.94
C TYR A 150 3.97 -15.06 -16.68
N GLU A 151 3.16 -15.94 -16.08
CA GLU A 151 1.88 -16.37 -16.66
C GLU A 151 0.94 -15.20 -16.91
N ALA A 152 0.75 -14.34 -15.91
CA ALA A 152 -0.20 -13.27 -15.97
C ALA A 152 0.27 -12.11 -16.89
N LEU A 153 1.56 -11.76 -16.89
CA LEU A 153 2.13 -10.77 -17.80
C LEU A 153 2.01 -11.22 -19.27
N GLU A 154 2.33 -12.49 -19.57
CA GLU A 154 2.16 -13.03 -20.92
C GLU A 154 0.68 -12.97 -21.36
N ALA A 155 -0.25 -13.32 -20.47
CA ALA A 155 -1.69 -13.29 -20.76
C ALA A 155 -2.21 -11.87 -21.07
N ILE A 156 -1.66 -10.83 -20.43
CA ILE A 156 -1.98 -9.43 -20.77
C ILE A 156 -1.61 -9.13 -22.22
N GLY A 157 -0.47 -9.61 -22.70
CA GLY A 157 0.01 -9.42 -24.07
C GLY A 157 -0.59 -10.38 -25.10
N ALA A 158 -1.47 -11.30 -24.69
CA ALA A 158 -2.13 -12.28 -25.56
C ALA A 158 -3.60 -11.94 -25.84
N GLU A 159 -4.14 -12.54 -26.89
CA GLU A 159 -5.59 -12.55 -27.12
C GLU A 159 -6.25 -13.53 -26.14
N LYS A 160 -7.23 -13.05 -25.38
CA LYS A 160 -7.98 -13.79 -24.38
C LYS A 160 -9.45 -13.39 -24.38
N THR A 161 -10.31 -14.35 -24.16
CA THR A 161 -11.74 -14.10 -23.95
C THR A 161 -11.99 -13.44 -22.59
N PRO A 162 -13.12 -12.72 -22.41
CA PRO A 162 -13.50 -12.16 -21.11
C PRO A 162 -13.56 -13.21 -19.98
N ASP A 163 -14.03 -14.42 -20.25
CA ASP A 163 -14.13 -15.50 -19.26
C ASP A 163 -12.75 -15.99 -18.81
N GLU A 164 -11.80 -16.16 -19.75
CA GLU A 164 -10.41 -16.49 -19.42
C GLU A 164 -9.74 -15.40 -18.58
N LEU A 165 -9.99 -14.13 -18.92
CA LEU A 165 -9.46 -12.99 -18.18
C LEU A 165 -10.08 -12.88 -16.79
N LEU A 166 -11.40 -13.11 -16.64
CA LEU A 166 -12.05 -13.13 -15.33
C LEU A 166 -11.49 -14.22 -14.42
N ALA A 167 -11.27 -15.42 -14.97
CA ALA A 167 -10.61 -16.50 -14.24
C ALA A 167 -9.21 -16.07 -13.76
N LEU A 168 -8.46 -15.37 -14.60
CA LEU A 168 -7.12 -14.87 -14.26
C LEU A 168 -7.15 -13.72 -13.24
N VAL A 169 -8.18 -12.87 -13.26
CA VAL A 169 -8.42 -11.84 -12.23
C VAL A 169 -8.59 -12.50 -10.85
N LEU A 170 -9.41 -13.56 -10.75
CA LEU A 170 -9.60 -14.29 -9.49
C LEU A 170 -8.33 -15.03 -9.07
N LYS A 171 -7.61 -15.64 -10.01
CA LYS A 171 -6.30 -16.27 -9.74
C LYS A 171 -5.25 -15.26 -9.26
N THR A 172 -5.28 -14.01 -9.76
CA THR A 172 -4.44 -12.94 -9.24
C THR A 172 -4.72 -12.69 -7.76
N GLY A 173 -5.99 -12.70 -7.36
CA GLY A 173 -6.40 -12.59 -5.95
C GLY A 173 -5.91 -13.75 -5.09
N GLU A 174 -6.01 -14.98 -5.60
CA GLU A 174 -5.51 -16.21 -4.94
C GLU A 174 -4.00 -16.12 -4.69
N VAL A 175 -3.23 -15.85 -5.75
CA VAL A 175 -1.77 -15.81 -5.65
C VAL A 175 -1.32 -14.62 -4.78
N ASN A 176 -2.04 -13.49 -4.83
CA ASN A 176 -1.76 -12.37 -3.94
C ASN A 176 -1.99 -12.72 -2.46
N LEU A 177 -2.96 -13.58 -2.13
CA LEU A 177 -3.12 -14.07 -0.76
C LEU A 177 -1.87 -14.82 -0.29
N ALA A 178 -1.31 -15.71 -1.12
CA ALA A 178 -0.06 -16.41 -0.83
C ALA A 178 1.13 -15.43 -0.71
N CYS A 179 1.20 -14.44 -1.60
CA CYS A 179 2.24 -13.40 -1.58
C CYS A 179 2.17 -12.53 -0.31
N MET A 180 0.98 -12.12 0.11
CA MET A 180 0.79 -11.39 1.37
C MET A 180 1.16 -12.25 2.59
N ALA A 181 0.83 -13.54 2.58
CA ALA A 181 1.24 -14.49 3.63
C ALA A 181 2.77 -14.63 3.71
N LEU A 182 3.44 -14.66 2.55
CA LEU A 182 4.89 -14.71 2.45
C LEU A 182 5.52 -13.44 3.08
N LEU A 183 5.00 -12.26 2.77
CA LEU A 183 5.48 -11.00 3.33
C LEU A 183 5.23 -10.91 4.84
N ASP A 184 4.04 -11.30 5.31
CA ASP A 184 3.72 -11.34 6.73
C ASP A 184 4.67 -12.27 7.50
N ALA A 185 4.96 -13.46 6.95
CA ALA A 185 5.93 -14.38 7.54
C ALA A 185 7.37 -13.82 7.49
N ALA A 186 7.74 -13.06 6.46
CA ALA A 186 9.04 -12.40 6.36
C ALA A 186 9.19 -11.32 7.44
N ASN A 187 8.21 -10.42 7.57
CA ASN A 187 8.22 -9.32 8.53
C ASN A 187 8.19 -9.83 9.97
N THR A 188 7.25 -10.73 10.30
CA THR A 188 7.12 -11.27 11.66
C THR A 188 8.29 -12.17 12.03
N GLY A 189 8.86 -12.89 11.07
CA GLY A 189 10.06 -13.69 11.27
C GLY A 189 11.32 -12.85 11.52
N ALA A 190 11.43 -11.68 10.90
CA ALA A 190 12.57 -10.78 11.05
C ALA A 190 12.46 -9.86 12.28
N TYR A 191 11.25 -9.37 12.58
CA TYR A 191 11.03 -8.31 13.55
C TYR A 191 10.14 -8.68 14.73
N GLY A 192 9.62 -9.90 14.77
CA GLY A 192 8.66 -10.38 15.75
C GLY A 192 7.22 -9.98 15.44
N ASP A 193 6.26 -10.58 16.14
CA ASP A 193 4.84 -10.23 16.00
C ASP A 193 4.59 -8.84 16.59
N PRO A 194 3.89 -7.95 15.88
CA PRO A 194 3.56 -6.63 16.40
C PRO A 194 2.77 -6.67 17.70
N VAL A 195 3.10 -5.77 18.61
CA VAL A 195 2.41 -5.58 19.88
C VAL A 195 1.86 -4.16 19.97
N PRO A 196 0.67 -3.97 20.60
CA PRO A 196 0.07 -2.66 20.73
C PRO A 196 0.99 -1.65 21.43
N VAL A 197 1.09 -0.46 20.85
CA VAL A 197 1.93 0.62 21.36
C VAL A 197 1.29 1.98 21.09
N THR A 198 1.40 2.90 22.04
CA THR A 198 1.09 4.31 21.85
C THR A 198 2.33 5.04 21.35
N VAL A 199 2.18 5.77 20.26
CA VAL A 199 3.25 6.48 19.57
C VAL A 199 3.01 7.99 19.67
N PRO A 200 3.97 8.77 20.22
CA PRO A 200 3.83 10.22 20.32
C PRO A 200 3.99 10.89 18.95
N LEU A 201 3.32 12.04 18.77
CA LEU A 201 3.45 12.90 17.60
C LEU A 201 4.35 14.12 17.89
N THR A 202 4.84 14.29 19.11
CA THR A 202 5.80 15.35 19.45
C THR A 202 7.19 14.98 18.98
N ILE A 203 7.85 15.90 18.28
CA ILE A 203 9.24 15.76 17.83
C ILE A 203 10.13 16.36 18.91
N GLU A 204 11.01 15.55 19.51
CA GLU A 204 11.98 16.01 20.51
C GLU A 204 12.99 16.96 19.85
N LYS A 205 13.50 17.93 20.60
CA LYS A 205 14.55 18.85 20.15
C LYS A 205 15.83 18.09 19.72
N GLY A 206 16.55 18.70 18.77
CA GLY A 206 17.83 18.16 18.29
C GLY A 206 17.71 17.44 16.94
N PRO A 207 18.81 16.90 16.42
CA PRO A 207 18.87 16.27 15.11
C PRO A 207 17.93 15.08 14.99
N PHE A 208 17.23 15.00 13.86
CA PHE A 208 16.35 13.88 13.57
C PHE A 208 16.27 13.57 12.07
N ILE A 209 15.77 12.38 11.74
CA ILE A 209 15.48 11.93 10.39
C ILE A 209 14.02 11.48 10.35
N VAL A 210 13.29 11.86 9.28
CA VAL A 210 11.96 11.34 8.99
C VAL A 210 12.06 10.24 7.94
N VAL A 211 11.47 9.07 8.22
CA VAL A 211 11.46 7.91 7.31
C VAL A 211 10.03 7.67 6.83
N SER A 212 9.82 7.77 5.54
CA SER A 212 8.53 7.56 4.88
C SER A 212 8.58 6.34 3.94
N GLY A 213 7.44 5.73 3.71
CA GLY A 213 7.31 4.54 2.86
C GLY A 213 6.93 3.30 3.67
N HIS A 214 7.37 2.12 3.20
CA HIS A 214 6.89 0.83 3.74
C HIS A 214 8.01 -0.12 4.15
N ASP A 215 9.26 0.12 3.69
CA ASP A 215 10.34 -0.86 3.82
C ASP A 215 10.92 -0.88 5.23
N LEU A 216 10.58 -1.95 5.98
CA LEU A 216 11.08 -2.15 7.33
C LEU A 216 12.57 -2.56 7.35
N HIS A 217 13.08 -3.15 6.26
CA HIS A 217 14.50 -3.50 6.17
C HIS A 217 15.36 -2.25 6.04
N ASP A 218 14.99 -1.31 5.17
CA ASP A 218 15.68 -0.02 5.05
C ASP A 218 15.63 0.76 6.38
N LEU A 219 14.47 0.76 7.07
CA LEU A 219 14.37 1.38 8.39
C LEU A 219 15.33 0.73 9.40
N LYS A 220 15.39 -0.61 9.43
CA LYS A 220 16.29 -1.35 10.33
C LYS A 220 17.75 -0.99 10.08
N LEU A 221 18.18 -0.94 8.82
CA LEU A 221 19.54 -0.56 8.44
C LEU A 221 19.86 0.89 8.85
N LEU A 222 18.90 1.81 8.68
CA LEU A 222 19.08 3.18 9.15
C LEU A 222 19.18 3.27 10.66
N LEU A 223 18.36 2.52 11.41
CA LEU A 223 18.41 2.45 12.87
C LEU A 223 19.78 1.93 13.36
N ASP A 224 20.34 0.92 12.68
CA ASP A 224 21.69 0.41 12.98
C ASP A 224 22.76 1.48 12.75
N GLN A 225 22.70 2.20 11.63
CA GLN A 225 23.69 3.21 11.26
C GLN A 225 23.59 4.50 12.09
N THR A 226 22.45 4.77 12.69
CA THR A 226 22.22 5.96 13.53
C THR A 226 22.38 5.69 15.03
N ALA A 227 22.56 4.44 15.43
CA ALA A 227 22.72 4.06 16.83
C ALA A 227 23.90 4.81 17.50
N GLY A 228 23.61 5.50 18.61
CA GLY A 228 24.61 6.25 19.37
C GLY A 228 25.11 7.56 18.73
N ARG A 229 24.49 8.00 17.61
CA ARG A 229 24.90 9.23 16.91
C ARG A 229 24.18 10.50 17.38
N GLY A 230 23.29 10.41 18.37
CA GLY A 230 22.52 11.55 18.88
C GLY A 230 21.46 12.06 17.90
N ILE A 231 20.99 11.18 17.01
CA ILE A 231 19.95 11.47 16.01
C ILE A 231 18.71 10.65 16.35
N ASN A 232 17.56 11.30 16.43
CA ASN A 232 16.28 10.64 16.61
C ASN A 232 15.65 10.26 15.25
N ILE A 233 14.92 9.15 15.21
CA ILE A 233 14.21 8.67 14.02
C ILE A 233 12.72 8.79 14.28
N TYR A 234 12.02 9.39 13.31
CA TYR A 234 10.56 9.49 13.28
C TYR A 234 10.01 8.82 12.04
N THR A 235 8.98 8.01 12.24
CA THR A 235 8.23 7.43 11.12
C THR A 235 7.29 8.46 10.52
N HIS A 236 6.90 8.25 9.26
CA HIS A 236 5.87 9.04 8.59
C HIS A 236 4.99 8.11 7.77
N SER A 237 3.67 8.39 7.73
CA SER A 237 2.71 7.66 6.90
C SER A 237 2.75 6.14 7.16
N GLU A 238 2.96 5.32 6.14
CA GLU A 238 2.92 3.86 6.27
C GLU A 238 4.08 3.25 7.09
N MET A 239 5.04 4.04 7.50
CA MET A 239 6.10 3.56 8.39
C MET A 239 5.67 3.52 9.88
N LEU A 240 4.56 4.16 10.27
CA LEU A 240 4.05 4.17 11.65
C LEU A 240 3.98 2.76 12.30
N PRO A 241 3.47 1.71 11.63
CA PRO A 241 3.37 0.38 12.23
C PRO A 241 4.71 -0.24 12.66
N ALA A 242 5.84 0.28 12.21
CA ALA A 242 7.17 -0.16 12.64
C ALA A 242 7.35 -0.12 14.17
N HIS A 243 6.69 0.82 14.84
CA HIS A 243 6.73 0.95 16.30
C HIS A 243 6.10 -0.25 17.03
N GLY A 244 5.26 -1.03 16.38
CA GLY A 244 4.67 -2.25 16.96
C GLY A 244 5.60 -3.45 16.93
N TYR A 245 6.59 -3.50 16.04
CA TYR A 245 7.48 -4.64 15.89
C TYR A 245 8.56 -4.68 17.00
N PRO A 246 8.67 -5.77 17.80
CA PRO A 246 9.58 -5.84 18.93
C PRO A 246 11.04 -5.54 18.60
N GLU A 247 11.55 -6.08 17.48
CA GLU A 247 12.94 -5.91 17.06
C GLU A 247 13.27 -4.49 16.58
N LEU A 248 12.29 -3.72 16.13
CA LEU A 248 12.44 -2.32 15.77
C LEU A 248 12.22 -1.41 16.98
N LYS A 249 11.23 -1.72 17.82
CA LYS A 249 10.90 -0.96 19.03
C LYS A 249 12.04 -0.92 20.05
N LYS A 250 12.97 -1.87 20.04
CA LYS A 250 14.12 -1.89 20.96
C LYS A 250 15.12 -0.75 20.74
N TYR A 251 15.08 -0.06 19.59
CA TYR A 251 15.95 1.07 19.34
C TYR A 251 15.45 2.32 20.07
N PRO A 252 16.19 2.85 21.08
CA PRO A 252 15.70 3.93 21.92
C PRO A 252 15.56 5.26 21.20
N HIS A 253 16.19 5.41 20.04
CA HIS A 253 16.12 6.59 19.18
C HIS A 253 15.04 6.51 18.09
N LEU A 254 14.28 5.39 17.98
CA LEU A 254 13.02 5.35 17.25
C LEU A 254 11.93 5.94 18.15
N LYS A 255 11.64 7.25 18.00
CA LYS A 255 10.92 8.04 19.00
C LYS A 255 9.42 8.13 18.82
N GLY A 256 8.98 8.46 17.61
CA GLY A 256 7.58 8.75 17.36
C GLY A 256 7.25 8.82 15.88
N ASN A 257 6.08 9.38 15.58
CA ASN A 257 5.63 9.57 14.21
C ASN A 257 5.54 11.07 13.88
N PHE A 258 6.09 11.45 12.72
CA PHE A 258 6.05 12.80 12.20
C PHE A 258 4.82 12.96 11.30
N GLY A 259 3.93 13.90 11.66
CA GLY A 259 2.78 14.22 10.83
C GLY A 259 1.77 13.07 10.67
N THR A 260 1.17 13.01 9.50
CA THR A 260 0.02 12.16 9.20
C THR A 260 0.22 11.31 7.93
N GLY A 261 -0.80 11.19 7.07
CA GLY A 261 -0.71 10.44 5.82
C GLY A 261 0.04 11.18 4.72
N TRP A 262 0.52 10.43 3.74
CA TRP A 262 1.37 10.91 2.64
C TRP A 262 0.78 12.12 1.88
N GLN A 263 -0.54 12.26 1.81
CA GLN A 263 -1.19 13.36 1.10
C GLN A 263 -0.93 14.74 1.71
N ASN A 264 -0.49 14.79 2.97
CA ASN A 264 -0.18 16.02 3.70
C ASN A 264 1.32 16.38 3.68
N GLN A 265 2.18 15.53 3.11
CA GLN A 265 3.64 15.70 3.15
C GLN A 265 4.12 17.07 2.65
N GLN A 266 3.47 17.65 1.62
CA GLN A 266 3.88 18.94 1.08
C GLN A 266 3.68 20.13 2.05
N SER A 267 2.74 20.01 2.98
CA SER A 267 2.53 20.99 4.07
C SER A 267 3.34 20.62 5.31
N GLU A 268 3.38 19.36 5.67
CA GLU A 268 4.06 18.86 6.86
C GLU A 268 5.58 18.99 6.76
N PHE A 269 6.16 18.78 5.57
CA PHE A 269 7.60 18.93 5.33
C PHE A 269 8.04 20.34 4.99
N HIS A 270 7.12 21.31 4.95
CA HIS A 270 7.47 22.70 4.64
C HIS A 270 8.48 23.24 5.65
N ASN A 271 9.69 23.62 5.17
CA ASN A 271 10.80 24.11 5.99
C ASN A 271 11.21 23.21 7.18
N ILE A 272 10.97 21.91 7.07
CA ILE A 272 11.41 20.94 8.10
C ILE A 272 12.92 21.05 8.32
N PRO A 273 13.41 21.12 9.58
CA PRO A 273 14.85 21.20 9.86
C PRO A 273 15.50 19.81 9.94
N ALA A 274 15.18 18.91 9.03
CA ALA A 274 15.64 17.52 9.04
C ALA A 274 15.57 16.89 7.65
N PRO A 275 16.39 15.88 7.33
CA PRO A 275 16.24 15.09 6.13
C PRO A 275 15.03 14.16 6.19
N ILE A 276 14.50 13.86 5.00
CA ILE A 276 13.40 12.92 4.79
C ILE A 276 13.92 11.81 3.87
N LEU A 277 13.84 10.56 4.32
CA LEU A 277 14.18 9.37 3.53
C LEU A 277 12.89 8.69 3.06
N PHE A 278 12.71 8.62 1.74
CA PHE A 278 11.65 7.82 1.13
C PHE A 278 12.20 6.44 0.74
N THR A 279 11.67 5.41 1.37
CA THR A 279 12.05 4.02 1.10
C THR A 279 11.23 3.40 -0.02
N THR A 280 9.98 3.84 -0.17
CA THR A 280 9.04 3.41 -1.22
C THR A 280 8.04 4.54 -1.54
N ASN A 281 6.90 4.20 -2.16
CA ASN A 281 5.77 5.12 -2.31
C ASN A 281 5.18 5.51 -0.91
N CYS A 282 4.42 6.57 -0.71
CA CYS A 282 3.92 7.46 -1.75
C CYS A 282 4.72 8.78 -1.75
N LEU A 283 5.50 9.02 -2.79
CA LEU A 283 6.19 10.29 -2.97
C LEU A 283 5.30 11.26 -3.76
N MET A 284 5.14 12.49 -3.28
CA MET A 284 4.53 13.59 -4.04
C MET A 284 5.62 14.44 -4.72
N PRO A 285 5.26 15.24 -5.75
CA PRO A 285 6.18 16.24 -6.28
C PRO A 285 6.79 17.10 -5.17
N VAL A 286 8.12 17.07 -5.08
CA VAL A 286 8.86 17.69 -3.98
C VAL A 286 8.87 19.21 -4.16
N ARG A 287 8.66 19.96 -3.06
CA ARG A 287 8.67 21.42 -3.06
C ARG A 287 10.06 21.97 -2.72
N GLN A 288 10.41 23.12 -3.28
CA GLN A 288 11.69 23.79 -3.07
C GLN A 288 11.99 24.05 -1.57
N SER A 289 10.98 24.22 -0.73
CA SER A 289 11.15 24.51 0.71
C SER A 289 11.79 23.36 1.51
N TYR A 290 11.90 22.14 0.92
CA TYR A 290 12.52 20.98 1.57
C TYR A 290 13.27 20.05 0.59
N SER A 291 13.36 20.38 -0.71
CA SER A 291 13.95 19.49 -1.73
C SER A 291 15.41 19.14 -1.48
N ASP A 292 16.19 20.05 -0.89
CA ASP A 292 17.59 19.86 -0.53
C ASP A 292 17.83 18.84 0.61
N ARG A 293 16.76 18.34 1.21
CA ARG A 293 16.75 17.41 2.37
C ARG A 293 16.02 16.12 2.08
N VAL A 294 15.57 15.89 0.85
CA VAL A 294 14.87 14.66 0.45
C VAL A 294 15.85 13.67 -0.17
N PHE A 295 15.81 12.46 0.35
CA PHE A 295 16.57 11.31 -0.12
C PHE A 295 15.61 10.20 -0.53
N THR A 296 15.99 9.44 -1.56
CA THR A 296 15.24 8.28 -2.06
C THR A 296 16.14 7.05 -2.05
N THR A 297 15.54 5.87 -2.04
CA THR A 297 16.27 4.60 -2.18
C THR A 297 15.42 3.54 -2.88
N SER A 298 16.00 2.40 -3.24
CA SER A 298 15.30 1.27 -3.88
C SER A 298 14.63 1.69 -5.20
N VAL A 299 13.34 1.45 -5.37
CA VAL A 299 12.60 1.77 -6.61
C VAL A 299 12.04 3.20 -6.64
N VAL A 300 12.01 3.88 -5.49
CA VAL A 300 11.51 5.26 -5.44
C VAL A 300 12.58 6.21 -5.94
N SER A 301 12.21 7.08 -6.87
CA SER A 301 13.13 8.05 -7.44
C SER A 301 12.40 9.30 -7.93
N TYR A 302 13.06 10.44 -7.79
CA TYR A 302 12.58 11.72 -8.27
C TYR A 302 13.76 12.50 -8.89
N PRO A 303 13.55 13.26 -9.99
CA PRO A 303 14.64 14.02 -10.61
C PRO A 303 15.35 14.94 -9.60
N GLU A 304 16.66 15.04 -9.73
CA GLU A 304 17.52 15.95 -8.96
C GLU A 304 17.66 15.64 -7.45
N LEU A 305 16.98 14.61 -6.94
CA LEU A 305 17.15 14.18 -5.55
C LEU A 305 18.32 13.19 -5.40
N THR A 306 18.95 13.22 -4.22
CA THR A 306 19.97 12.24 -3.87
C THR A 306 19.32 10.86 -3.68
N HIS A 307 19.80 9.89 -4.45
CA HIS A 307 19.36 8.50 -4.36
C HIS A 307 20.43 7.65 -3.65
N ILE A 308 20.01 6.94 -2.61
CA ILE A 308 20.84 5.99 -1.87
C ILE A 308 20.84 4.66 -2.64
N GLY A 309 22.03 4.17 -2.97
CA GLY A 309 22.22 2.96 -3.75
C GLY A 309 21.87 1.67 -3.02
N ASP A 310 22.11 0.55 -3.69
CA ASP A 310 21.79 -0.80 -3.17
C ASP A 310 22.71 -1.20 -1.99
N ASP A 311 23.84 -0.52 -1.80
CA ASP A 311 24.73 -0.66 -0.64
C ASP A 311 24.11 -0.14 0.67
N LYS A 312 23.02 0.62 0.56
CA LYS A 312 22.28 1.19 1.70
C LYS A 312 23.17 1.96 2.68
N ASP A 313 24.16 2.69 2.14
CA ASP A 313 24.95 3.65 2.93
C ASP A 313 24.15 4.93 3.17
N PHE A 314 23.56 5.06 4.36
CA PHE A 314 22.78 6.22 4.76
C PHE A 314 23.63 7.38 5.32
N THR A 315 24.96 7.33 5.18
CA THR A 315 25.87 8.41 5.61
C THR A 315 25.42 9.80 5.11
N PRO A 316 25.00 9.98 3.82
CA PRO A 316 24.54 11.31 3.37
C PRO A 316 23.30 11.81 4.11
N VAL A 317 22.37 10.91 4.48
CA VAL A 317 21.17 11.26 5.25
C VAL A 317 21.52 11.65 6.68
N ILE A 318 22.45 10.90 7.29
CA ILE A 318 22.95 11.11 8.65
C ILE A 318 23.68 12.46 8.76
N GLU A 319 24.58 12.75 7.82
CA GLU A 319 25.31 14.02 7.76
C GLU A 319 24.35 15.20 7.58
N LYS A 320 23.34 15.08 6.73
CA LYS A 320 22.31 16.09 6.55
C LYS A 320 21.48 16.33 7.81
N ALA A 321 21.21 15.30 8.60
CA ALA A 321 20.50 15.45 9.88
C ALA A 321 21.33 16.25 10.89
N LEU A 322 22.63 16.00 10.98
CA LEU A 322 23.55 16.73 11.84
C LEU A 322 23.72 18.19 11.35
N GLU A 323 23.79 18.42 10.04
CA GLU A 323 23.84 19.76 9.44
C GLU A 323 22.58 20.58 9.75
N CYS A 324 21.40 19.99 9.62
CA CYS A 324 20.13 20.63 9.89
C CYS A 324 19.92 20.95 11.37
N GLY A 325 20.46 20.12 12.27
CA GLY A 325 20.42 20.31 13.72
C GLY A 325 19.07 20.08 14.40
N GLY A 326 17.99 19.93 13.65
CA GLY A 326 16.65 19.71 14.17
C GLY A 326 15.97 20.93 14.77
N TYR A 327 14.87 20.71 15.49
CA TYR A 327 14.19 21.78 16.22
C TYR A 327 14.97 22.21 17.46
N PRO A 328 14.99 23.50 17.81
CA PRO A 328 15.70 24.02 19.01
C PRO A 328 15.00 23.66 20.32
N GLU A 329 13.71 23.32 20.27
CA GLU A 329 12.87 22.89 21.38
C GLU A 329 11.93 21.78 20.90
N ASP A 330 11.24 21.10 21.83
CA ASP A 330 10.27 20.08 21.46
C ASP A 330 9.15 20.69 20.60
N HIS A 331 8.85 20.03 19.48
CA HIS A 331 7.87 20.50 18.49
C HIS A 331 6.62 19.62 18.53
N PRO A 332 5.53 20.07 19.18
CA PRO A 332 4.30 19.31 19.24
C PRO A 332 3.60 19.30 17.88
N MET A 333 3.19 18.09 17.46
CA MET A 333 2.32 17.88 16.31
C MET A 333 1.03 17.19 16.75
N THR A 334 0.01 17.26 15.91
CA THR A 334 -1.28 16.58 16.15
C THR A 334 -1.68 15.77 14.93
N GLY A 335 -2.47 14.73 15.15
CA GLY A 335 -3.17 14.02 14.10
C GLY A 335 -4.28 14.85 13.46
N MET A 336 -4.97 14.28 12.48
CA MET A 336 -6.01 14.98 11.71
C MET A 336 -7.23 15.38 12.55
N ASN A 337 -7.43 14.76 13.71
CA ASN A 337 -8.54 15.04 14.63
C ASN A 337 -8.08 15.76 15.91
N GLY A 338 -6.83 16.18 15.98
CA GLY A 338 -6.26 16.95 17.09
C GLY A 338 -5.61 16.12 18.19
N GLY A 339 -5.56 14.79 18.07
CA GLY A 339 -4.85 13.92 19.00
C GLY A 339 -3.35 14.11 18.96
N SER A 340 -2.66 14.03 20.11
CA SER A 340 -1.20 14.16 20.24
C SER A 340 -0.47 12.82 20.21
N THR A 341 -1.20 11.73 20.19
CA THR A 341 -0.69 10.35 20.11
C THR A 341 -1.55 9.52 19.16
N VAL A 342 -0.98 8.43 18.65
CA VAL A 342 -1.68 7.41 17.89
C VAL A 342 -1.32 6.02 18.44
N MET A 343 -2.18 5.03 18.22
CA MET A 343 -1.90 3.64 18.58
C MET A 343 -1.71 2.81 17.32
N THR A 344 -0.81 1.82 17.38
CA THR A 344 -0.59 0.82 16.32
C THR A 344 -0.22 -0.53 16.94
N GLY A 345 -0.01 -1.57 16.13
CA GLY A 345 0.46 -2.89 16.57
C GLY A 345 -0.65 -3.90 16.88
N PHE A 346 -1.90 -3.61 16.50
CA PHE A 346 -3.02 -4.56 16.63
C PHE A 346 -3.06 -5.54 15.44
N ALA A 347 -1.93 -6.21 15.18
CA ALA A 347 -1.86 -7.27 14.19
C ALA A 347 -2.59 -8.54 14.67
N ARG A 348 -2.64 -9.58 13.82
CA ARG A 348 -3.42 -10.81 14.09
C ARG A 348 -3.14 -11.42 15.47
N ASN A 349 -1.88 -11.55 15.88
CA ASN A 349 -1.55 -12.17 17.17
C ASN A 349 -2.07 -11.33 18.35
N ALA A 350 -1.93 -10.01 18.29
CA ALA A 350 -2.42 -9.11 19.31
C ALA A 350 -3.96 -9.15 19.42
N VAL A 351 -4.68 -9.10 18.30
CA VAL A 351 -6.16 -9.15 18.31
C VAL A 351 -6.66 -10.53 18.69
N LEU A 352 -6.09 -11.60 18.16
CA LEU A 352 -6.51 -12.96 18.41
C LEU A 352 -6.17 -13.45 19.82
N SER A 353 -5.21 -12.85 20.52
CA SER A 353 -5.00 -13.09 21.95
C SER A 353 -6.21 -12.71 22.81
N HIS A 354 -7.08 -11.84 22.29
CA HIS A 354 -8.35 -11.43 22.90
C HIS A 354 -9.57 -12.11 22.27
N ALA A 355 -9.39 -13.12 21.41
CA ALA A 355 -10.48 -13.73 20.65
C ALA A 355 -11.61 -14.27 21.56
N GLU A 356 -11.31 -14.97 22.65
CA GLU A 356 -12.31 -15.46 23.61
C GLU A 356 -13.10 -14.33 24.25
N GLN A 357 -12.42 -13.24 24.63
CA GLN A 357 -13.06 -12.05 25.17
C GLN A 357 -13.97 -11.39 24.13
N ILE A 358 -13.50 -11.23 22.88
CA ILE A 358 -14.29 -10.66 21.79
C ILE A 358 -15.54 -11.50 21.53
N VAL A 359 -15.40 -12.83 21.41
CA VAL A 359 -16.53 -13.74 21.22
C VAL A 359 -17.56 -13.64 22.35
N ARG A 360 -17.09 -13.59 23.60
CA ARG A 360 -17.96 -13.39 24.77
C ARG A 360 -18.72 -12.06 24.68
N LEU A 361 -18.02 -10.96 24.38
CA LEU A 361 -18.61 -9.62 24.30
C LEU A 361 -19.65 -9.52 23.17
N VAL A 362 -19.45 -10.20 22.06
CA VAL A 362 -20.45 -10.29 20.98
C VAL A 362 -21.67 -11.08 21.44
N ARG A 363 -21.48 -12.23 22.09
CA ARG A 363 -22.60 -13.04 22.62
C ARG A 363 -23.40 -12.32 23.72
N GLU A 364 -22.77 -11.47 24.50
CA GLU A 364 -23.38 -10.62 25.50
C GLU A 364 -24.05 -9.36 24.91
N GLY A 365 -23.92 -9.13 23.59
CA GLY A 365 -24.46 -7.94 22.91
C GLY A 365 -23.73 -6.63 23.24
N LYS A 366 -22.53 -6.70 23.82
CA LYS A 366 -21.66 -5.55 24.12
C LYS A 366 -20.87 -5.09 22.90
N ILE A 367 -20.61 -5.99 21.94
CA ILE A 367 -20.10 -5.70 20.62
C ILE A 367 -21.16 -6.16 19.62
N ARG A 368 -21.80 -5.21 18.96
CA ARG A 368 -22.85 -5.46 17.98
C ARG A 368 -22.28 -5.63 16.57
N HIS A 369 -21.25 -4.87 16.21
CA HIS A 369 -20.73 -4.82 14.86
C HIS A 369 -19.23 -4.53 14.82
N PHE A 370 -18.57 -5.06 13.79
CA PHE A 370 -17.20 -4.76 13.43
C PHE A 370 -17.19 -3.95 12.12
N PHE A 371 -16.40 -2.90 12.09
CA PHE A 371 -16.09 -2.20 10.85
C PHE A 371 -14.61 -2.35 10.53
N LEU A 372 -14.28 -2.65 9.29
CA LEU A 372 -12.94 -2.43 8.78
C LEU A 372 -12.97 -1.14 7.97
N ILE A 373 -12.48 -0.05 8.56
CA ILE A 373 -12.42 1.28 7.93
C ILE A 373 -10.97 1.58 7.61
N GLY A 374 -10.56 1.51 6.35
CA GLY A 374 -9.14 1.66 6.00
C GLY A 374 -8.87 1.50 4.52
N GLY A 375 -7.60 1.29 4.20
CA GLY A 375 -7.09 1.19 2.85
C GLY A 375 -6.25 2.40 2.47
N CYS A 376 -5.97 2.59 1.17
CA CYS A 376 -5.21 3.74 0.70
C CYS A 376 -5.96 5.05 0.92
N ASP A 377 -5.24 6.13 1.24
CA ASP A 377 -5.80 7.47 1.36
C ASP A 377 -5.32 8.39 0.22
N GLY A 378 -5.78 9.64 0.20
CA GLY A 378 -5.43 10.64 -0.80
C GLY A 378 -5.96 12.02 -0.46
N ALA A 379 -5.65 13.00 -1.32
CA ALA A 379 -5.93 14.40 -1.06
C ALA A 379 -7.39 14.84 -1.34
N ALA A 380 -8.23 13.98 -1.93
CA ALA A 380 -9.61 14.36 -2.28
C ALA A 380 -10.43 14.74 -1.04
N PRO A 381 -11.11 15.92 -1.02
CA PRO A 381 -11.93 16.35 0.11
C PRO A 381 -13.03 15.36 0.50
N THR A 382 -13.59 14.63 -0.46
CA THR A 382 -14.63 13.60 -0.24
C THR A 382 -14.17 12.45 0.66
N ARG A 383 -12.90 12.34 0.96
CA ARG A 383 -12.35 11.37 1.91
C ARG A 383 -12.63 11.70 3.38
N SER A 384 -13.19 12.88 3.70
CA SER A 384 -13.80 13.15 5.00
C SER A 384 -14.91 12.14 5.36
N TYR A 385 -15.50 11.49 4.36
CA TYR A 385 -16.46 10.39 4.54
C TYR A 385 -16.00 9.38 5.60
N TYR A 386 -14.72 8.93 5.53
CA TYR A 386 -14.19 7.92 6.46
C TYR A 386 -14.04 8.46 7.89
N THR A 387 -13.65 9.72 8.05
CA THR A 387 -13.58 10.42 9.32
C THR A 387 -14.98 10.53 9.96
N ASP A 388 -15.94 10.99 9.16
CA ASP A 388 -17.31 11.23 9.63
C ASP A 388 -18.02 9.89 9.92
N PHE A 389 -17.80 8.87 9.08
CA PHE A 389 -18.33 7.52 9.31
C PHE A 389 -17.82 6.94 10.64
N ALA A 390 -16.48 6.97 10.87
CA ALA A 390 -15.89 6.46 12.11
C ALA A 390 -16.44 7.18 13.35
N ARG A 391 -16.57 8.51 13.29
CA ARG A 391 -17.06 9.34 14.39
C ARG A 391 -18.52 9.05 14.75
N MET A 392 -19.33 8.62 13.77
CA MET A 392 -20.75 8.28 13.97
C MET A 392 -20.99 6.84 14.38
N THR A 393 -19.96 5.97 14.39
CA THR A 393 -20.15 4.57 14.80
C THR A 393 -20.63 4.47 16.25
N PRO A 394 -21.65 3.64 16.54
CA PRO A 394 -22.16 3.47 17.88
C PRO A 394 -21.10 2.94 18.87
N PRO A 395 -21.25 3.22 20.19
CA PRO A 395 -20.25 2.85 21.20
C PRO A 395 -20.09 1.33 21.39
N ASP A 396 -21.03 0.54 20.92
CA ASP A 396 -21.04 -0.93 20.93
C ASP A 396 -20.45 -1.53 19.63
N THR A 397 -19.52 -0.81 18.97
CA THR A 397 -18.87 -1.27 17.74
C THR A 397 -17.35 -1.18 17.85
N LEU A 398 -16.63 -2.11 17.21
CA LEU A 398 -15.18 -2.08 17.05
C LEU A 398 -14.79 -1.69 15.62
N ILE A 399 -13.71 -0.92 15.49
CA ILE A 399 -13.16 -0.49 14.22
C ILE A 399 -11.76 -1.08 14.09
N LEU A 400 -11.57 -1.93 13.08
CA LEU A 400 -10.25 -2.29 12.58
C LEU A 400 -9.86 -1.27 11.52
N THR A 401 -8.60 -0.83 11.52
CA THR A 401 -8.08 0.07 10.49
C THR A 401 -6.71 -0.39 10.03
N LEU A 402 -6.31 0.00 8.84
CA LEU A 402 -4.98 -0.26 8.29
C LEU A 402 -4.67 0.68 7.13
N ALA A 403 -3.42 0.70 6.70
CA ALA A 403 -2.91 1.52 5.61
C ALA A 403 -3.06 3.03 5.87
N CYS A 404 -2.83 3.88 4.88
CA CYS A 404 -2.88 5.34 5.06
C CYS A 404 -4.25 5.87 5.51
N GLY A 405 -5.33 5.13 5.22
CA GLY A 405 -6.69 5.47 5.65
C GLY A 405 -6.85 5.54 7.17
N LYS A 406 -5.97 4.88 7.94
CA LYS A 406 -5.93 4.98 9.41
C LYS A 406 -5.86 6.41 9.93
N TYR A 407 -5.11 7.30 9.25
CA TYR A 407 -4.92 8.68 9.68
C TYR A 407 -6.20 9.51 9.67
N ARG A 408 -7.27 9.02 9.03
CA ARG A 408 -8.59 9.65 9.11
C ARG A 408 -9.25 9.51 10.49
N LEU A 409 -8.76 8.56 11.33
CA LEU A 409 -9.45 8.19 12.57
C LEU A 409 -8.52 7.74 13.71
N ASN A 410 -7.25 7.40 13.49
CA ASN A 410 -6.41 6.76 14.51
C ASN A 410 -5.97 7.65 15.67
N ASP A 411 -6.18 8.97 15.57
CA ASP A 411 -5.96 9.94 16.65
C ASP A 411 -7.26 10.35 17.35
N MET A 412 -8.40 9.69 17.03
CA MET A 412 -9.67 9.88 17.75
C MET A 412 -9.68 9.08 19.04
N ASP A 413 -10.24 9.67 20.10
CA ASP A 413 -10.62 8.93 21.31
C ASP A 413 -12.09 8.51 21.20
N LEU A 414 -12.33 7.26 20.80
CA LEU A 414 -13.65 6.65 20.78
C LEU A 414 -13.93 5.78 22.02
N GLY A 415 -12.99 5.74 22.98
CA GLY A 415 -13.08 4.94 24.18
C GLY A 415 -12.74 3.46 23.98
N SER A 416 -13.21 2.61 24.87
CA SER A 416 -12.93 1.17 24.89
C SER A 416 -14.16 0.36 25.30
N ILE A 417 -14.18 -0.93 24.95
CA ILE A 417 -15.18 -1.91 25.38
C ILE A 417 -14.45 -2.95 26.24
N GLU A 418 -14.70 -2.93 27.55
CA GLU A 418 -14.03 -3.79 28.53
C GLU A 418 -12.51 -3.86 28.40
N GLY A 419 -11.87 -2.70 28.17
CA GLY A 419 -10.42 -2.57 28.04
C GLY A 419 -9.88 -2.76 26.60
N ILE A 420 -10.70 -3.19 25.64
CA ILE A 420 -10.33 -3.25 24.23
C ILE A 420 -10.58 -1.88 23.62
N PRO A 421 -9.56 -1.17 23.09
CA PRO A 421 -9.77 0.08 22.36
C PRO A 421 -10.74 -0.11 21.20
N ARG A 422 -11.60 0.88 20.94
CA ARG A 422 -12.56 0.77 19.83
C ARG A 422 -11.91 0.93 18.46
N ILE A 423 -10.70 1.49 18.37
CA ILE A 423 -9.92 1.61 17.14
C ILE A 423 -8.68 0.71 17.27
N LEU A 424 -8.53 -0.23 16.35
CA LEU A 424 -7.45 -1.22 16.32
C LEU A 424 -6.68 -1.06 14.99
N ASP A 425 -5.50 -0.41 15.01
CA ASP A 425 -4.64 -0.29 13.83
C ASP A 425 -3.87 -1.59 13.59
N CYS A 426 -4.26 -2.32 12.54
CA CYS A 426 -3.71 -3.61 12.16
C CYS A 426 -2.37 -3.53 11.41
N GLY A 427 -1.93 -2.32 10.98
CA GLY A 427 -0.65 -2.17 10.32
C GLY A 427 -0.67 -1.40 9.00
N GLN A 428 0.35 -1.61 8.19
CA GLN A 428 0.48 -1.07 6.83
C GLN A 428 -0.54 -1.71 5.87
N CYS A 429 -0.66 -1.18 4.64
CA CYS A 429 -1.29 -1.93 3.55
C CYS A 429 -0.57 -3.26 3.28
N ASN A 430 0.74 -3.34 3.52
CA ASN A 430 1.54 -4.56 3.48
C ASN A 430 1.10 -5.60 4.53
N ASP A 431 0.42 -5.18 5.60
CA ASP A 431 -0.10 -6.05 6.67
C ASP A 431 -1.57 -6.46 6.46
N ALA A 432 -2.14 -6.25 5.26
CA ALA A 432 -3.54 -6.60 4.97
C ALA A 432 -3.84 -8.09 5.20
N TYR A 433 -2.86 -8.98 5.07
CA TYR A 433 -2.97 -10.39 5.43
C TYR A 433 -3.38 -10.57 6.90
N SER A 434 -2.84 -9.76 7.79
CA SER A 434 -3.18 -9.78 9.22
C SER A 434 -4.68 -9.52 9.46
N ALA A 435 -5.26 -8.51 8.79
CA ALA A 435 -6.69 -8.21 8.89
C ALA A 435 -7.57 -9.35 8.34
N ILE A 436 -7.16 -9.96 7.21
CA ILE A 436 -7.85 -11.13 6.64
C ILE A 436 -7.83 -12.30 7.65
N ARG A 437 -6.68 -12.57 8.27
CA ARG A 437 -6.54 -13.65 9.27
C ARG A 437 -7.37 -13.41 10.51
N ILE A 438 -7.51 -12.15 10.96
CA ILE A 438 -8.41 -11.80 12.07
C ILE A 438 -9.85 -12.16 11.71
N ALA A 439 -10.33 -11.74 10.53
CA ALA A 439 -11.70 -12.02 10.11
C ALA A 439 -11.97 -13.53 9.98
N LEU A 440 -11.06 -14.28 9.36
CA LEU A 440 -11.18 -15.73 9.20
C LEU A 440 -11.19 -16.46 10.56
N ALA A 441 -10.30 -16.09 11.47
CA ALA A 441 -10.22 -16.73 12.80
C ALA A 441 -11.44 -16.39 13.66
N LEU A 442 -11.99 -15.16 13.57
CA LEU A 442 -13.24 -14.83 14.26
C LEU A 442 -14.41 -15.64 13.69
N ALA A 443 -14.50 -15.81 12.36
CA ALA A 443 -15.54 -16.63 11.74
C ALA A 443 -15.46 -18.09 12.24
N GLU A 444 -14.28 -18.66 12.32
CA GLU A 444 -14.03 -20.00 12.88
C GLU A 444 -14.48 -20.07 14.36
N ALA A 445 -14.12 -19.09 15.18
CA ALA A 445 -14.48 -19.03 16.60
C ALA A 445 -16.00 -18.88 16.84
N PHE A 446 -16.70 -18.25 15.89
CA PHE A 446 -18.17 -18.18 15.90
C PHE A 446 -18.86 -19.40 15.25
N GLY A 447 -18.12 -20.24 14.54
CA GLY A 447 -18.65 -21.37 13.79
C GLY A 447 -19.50 -20.98 12.58
N CYS A 448 -19.14 -19.88 11.90
CA CYS A 448 -19.86 -19.32 10.76
C CYS A 448 -18.92 -18.98 9.60
N SER A 449 -19.47 -18.58 8.46
CA SER A 449 -18.65 -18.00 7.38
C SER A 449 -18.27 -16.56 7.69
N VAL A 450 -17.22 -16.02 7.03
CA VAL A 450 -16.84 -14.61 7.19
C VAL A 450 -17.97 -13.66 6.80
N ASN A 451 -18.81 -14.05 5.83
CA ASN A 451 -19.95 -13.26 5.38
C ASN A 451 -21.13 -13.25 6.36
N ASP A 452 -21.14 -14.15 7.35
CA ASP A 452 -22.14 -14.22 8.41
C ASP A 452 -21.70 -13.46 9.68
N LEU A 453 -20.43 -13.01 9.73
CA LEU A 453 -19.97 -12.14 10.79
C LEU A 453 -20.69 -10.78 10.73
N PRO A 454 -20.96 -10.13 11.87
CA PRO A 454 -21.40 -8.74 11.91
C PRO A 454 -20.24 -7.80 11.51
N LEU A 455 -19.70 -7.97 10.31
CA LEU A 455 -18.53 -7.27 9.77
C LEU A 455 -18.89 -6.57 8.47
N THR A 456 -18.56 -5.29 8.37
CA THR A 456 -18.65 -4.53 7.11
C THR A 456 -17.30 -3.92 6.77
N LEU A 457 -16.92 -4.06 5.49
CA LEU A 457 -15.71 -3.49 4.95
C LEU A 457 -16.03 -2.11 4.32
N VAL A 458 -15.47 -1.04 4.89
CA VAL A 458 -15.62 0.34 4.41
C VAL A 458 -14.26 0.80 3.88
N LEU A 459 -13.99 0.48 2.63
CA LEU A 459 -12.67 0.54 2.05
C LEU A 459 -12.44 1.81 1.25
N SER A 460 -11.26 2.38 1.45
CA SER A 460 -10.70 3.48 0.68
C SER A 460 -9.62 2.93 -0.25
N TRP A 461 -9.67 3.28 -1.52
CA TRP A 461 -8.62 2.90 -2.47
C TRP A 461 -7.95 4.13 -3.10
N TYR A 462 -6.71 3.97 -3.51
CA TYR A 462 -5.95 5.00 -4.18
C TYR A 462 -5.04 4.43 -5.28
N GLU A 463 -4.24 3.40 -4.98
CA GLU A 463 -3.24 2.84 -5.88
C GLU A 463 -3.28 1.31 -5.96
N GLN A 464 -2.32 0.71 -6.62
CA GLN A 464 -2.33 -0.67 -7.11
C GLN A 464 -2.32 -1.72 -5.99
N LYS A 465 -1.73 -1.41 -4.81
CA LYS A 465 -1.81 -2.34 -3.67
C LYS A 465 -3.24 -2.50 -3.16
N ALA A 466 -4.05 -1.44 -3.22
CA ALA A 466 -5.47 -1.58 -2.92
C ALA A 466 -6.21 -2.47 -3.94
N VAL A 467 -5.78 -2.44 -5.21
CA VAL A 467 -6.38 -3.31 -6.25
C VAL A 467 -6.07 -4.78 -5.94
N CYS A 468 -4.80 -5.16 -5.71
CA CYS A 468 -4.48 -6.56 -5.44
C CYS A 468 -5.14 -7.08 -4.14
N ILE A 469 -5.28 -6.25 -3.10
CA ILE A 469 -6.02 -6.61 -1.89
C ILE A 469 -7.50 -6.86 -2.24
N LEU A 470 -8.13 -5.96 -3.00
CA LEU A 470 -9.53 -6.15 -3.42
C LEU A 470 -9.70 -7.47 -4.18
N LEU A 471 -8.80 -7.79 -5.12
CA LEU A 471 -8.87 -9.07 -5.86
C LEU A 471 -8.77 -10.27 -4.92
N THR A 472 -7.97 -10.19 -3.86
CA THR A 472 -7.91 -11.23 -2.82
C THR A 472 -9.22 -11.35 -2.05
N LEU A 473 -9.86 -10.24 -1.70
CA LEU A 473 -11.17 -10.27 -1.02
C LEU A 473 -12.24 -10.91 -1.93
N LEU A 474 -12.20 -10.62 -3.24
CA LEU A 474 -13.10 -11.24 -4.22
C LEU A 474 -12.83 -12.74 -4.37
N TYR A 475 -11.57 -13.16 -4.44
CA TYR A 475 -11.20 -14.59 -4.46
C TYR A 475 -11.73 -15.34 -3.23
N LEU A 476 -11.60 -14.74 -2.05
CA LEU A 476 -12.13 -15.29 -0.79
C LEU A 476 -13.66 -15.25 -0.70
N GLY A 477 -14.35 -14.68 -1.70
CA GLY A 477 -15.80 -14.58 -1.75
C GLY A 477 -16.40 -13.62 -0.71
N LEU A 478 -15.62 -12.65 -0.21
CA LEU A 478 -16.12 -11.65 0.73
C LEU A 478 -17.14 -10.72 0.06
N ARG A 479 -18.19 -10.39 0.81
CA ARG A 479 -19.31 -9.57 0.37
C ARG A 479 -19.47 -8.34 1.28
N ASN A 480 -20.44 -7.46 0.93
CA ASN A 480 -20.77 -6.27 1.70
C ASN A 480 -19.61 -5.29 1.82
N ILE A 481 -18.97 -4.99 0.67
CA ILE A 481 -17.85 -4.08 0.56
C ILE A 481 -18.35 -2.71 0.12
N TYR A 482 -18.17 -1.69 0.97
CA TYR A 482 -18.32 -0.28 0.60
C TYR A 482 -16.97 0.22 0.09
N LEU A 483 -16.93 0.73 -1.15
CA LEU A 483 -15.69 1.14 -1.81
C LEU A 483 -15.77 2.60 -2.27
N GLY A 484 -14.76 3.39 -1.91
CA GLY A 484 -14.71 4.81 -2.26
C GLY A 484 -13.30 5.41 -2.30
N PRO A 485 -13.21 6.74 -2.48
CA PRO A 485 -14.32 7.70 -2.64
C PRO A 485 -14.97 7.69 -4.02
N THR A 486 -14.35 7.05 -5.01
CA THR A 486 -14.89 6.81 -6.36
C THR A 486 -14.66 5.35 -6.73
N LEU A 487 -15.42 4.84 -7.67
CA LEU A 487 -15.09 3.55 -8.28
C LEU A 487 -13.89 3.70 -9.23
N PRO A 488 -13.10 2.63 -9.46
CA PRO A 488 -11.96 2.70 -10.35
C PRO A 488 -12.36 3.00 -11.80
N ALA A 489 -11.71 3.99 -12.43
CA ALA A 489 -11.96 4.41 -13.81
C ALA A 489 -11.72 3.30 -14.85
N PHE A 490 -10.91 2.31 -14.51
CA PHE A 490 -10.59 1.17 -15.38
C PHE A 490 -11.60 0.02 -15.30
N VAL A 491 -12.63 0.12 -14.45
CA VAL A 491 -13.67 -0.91 -14.34
C VAL A 491 -14.83 -0.55 -15.29
N SER A 492 -15.09 -1.41 -16.27
CA SER A 492 -16.19 -1.23 -17.23
C SER A 492 -17.57 -1.40 -16.57
N PRO A 493 -18.63 -0.89 -17.15
CA PRO A 493 -19.99 -1.06 -16.62
C PRO A 493 -20.39 -2.54 -16.44
N ASN A 494 -20.03 -3.41 -17.37
CA ASN A 494 -20.36 -4.83 -17.29
C ASN A 494 -19.58 -5.53 -16.18
N VAL A 495 -18.28 -5.23 -16.03
CA VAL A 495 -17.45 -5.75 -14.93
C VAL A 495 -17.96 -5.22 -13.59
N LEU A 496 -18.36 -3.95 -13.51
CA LEU A 496 -18.95 -3.36 -12.31
C LEU A 496 -20.26 -4.05 -11.94
N ASP A 497 -21.16 -4.27 -12.91
CA ASP A 497 -22.43 -4.97 -12.68
C ASP A 497 -22.20 -6.39 -12.12
N PHE A 498 -21.20 -7.10 -12.65
CA PHE A 498 -20.79 -8.39 -12.11
C PHE A 498 -20.32 -8.28 -10.65
N LEU A 499 -19.46 -7.30 -10.33
CA LEU A 499 -18.95 -7.10 -8.95
C LEU A 499 -20.08 -6.74 -7.98
N VAL A 500 -21.01 -5.90 -8.38
CA VAL A 500 -22.18 -5.52 -7.57
C VAL A 500 -23.06 -6.74 -7.30
N LYS A 501 -23.40 -7.51 -8.34
CA LYS A 501 -24.30 -8.68 -8.22
C LYS A 501 -23.67 -9.82 -7.42
N GLN A 502 -22.39 -10.10 -7.66
CA GLN A 502 -21.73 -11.25 -7.07
C GLN A 502 -21.25 -10.99 -5.63
N TYR A 503 -20.75 -9.78 -5.37
CA TYR A 503 -20.07 -9.46 -4.10
C TYR A 503 -20.78 -8.37 -3.27
N ASN A 504 -21.92 -7.85 -3.74
CA ASN A 504 -22.61 -6.74 -3.09
C ASN A 504 -21.67 -5.55 -2.84
N LEU A 505 -20.84 -5.23 -3.86
CA LEU A 505 -19.96 -4.07 -3.84
C LEU A 505 -20.79 -2.79 -3.97
N THR A 506 -20.66 -1.90 -3.02
CA THR A 506 -21.46 -0.67 -2.92
C THR A 506 -20.54 0.56 -2.97
N PRO A 507 -20.74 1.52 -3.86
CA PRO A 507 -20.04 2.80 -3.77
C PRO A 507 -20.36 3.51 -2.46
N THR A 508 -19.35 4.18 -1.85
CA THR A 508 -19.60 5.05 -0.69
C THR A 508 -20.46 6.24 -1.07
N GLY A 509 -21.40 6.60 -0.23
CA GLY A 509 -22.34 7.69 -0.43
C GLY A 509 -22.28 8.74 0.67
N ASP A 510 -23.39 8.93 1.39
CA ASP A 510 -23.45 9.73 2.60
C ASP A 510 -23.13 8.85 3.82
N PRO A 511 -22.17 9.23 4.67
CA PRO A 511 -21.68 8.35 5.74
C PRO A 511 -22.76 7.96 6.76
N LYS A 512 -23.69 8.87 7.08
CA LYS A 512 -24.81 8.59 8.00
C LYS A 512 -25.79 7.60 7.38
N THR A 513 -26.17 7.86 6.14
CA THR A 513 -27.10 6.99 5.40
C THR A 513 -26.54 5.59 5.22
N ASP A 514 -25.24 5.49 4.90
CA ASP A 514 -24.57 4.19 4.71
C ASP A 514 -24.48 3.43 6.04
N LEU A 515 -24.12 4.11 7.14
CA LEU A 515 -24.09 3.52 8.48
C LEU A 515 -25.46 3.00 8.91
N GLU A 516 -26.52 3.78 8.72
CA GLU A 516 -27.90 3.37 9.03
C GLU A 516 -28.31 2.14 8.21
N LYS A 517 -28.01 2.10 6.93
CA LYS A 517 -28.28 0.93 6.06
C LYS A 517 -27.55 -0.33 6.53
N ILE A 518 -26.30 -0.20 6.95
CA ILE A 518 -25.48 -1.32 7.43
C ILE A 518 -26.09 -1.89 8.71
N LEU A 519 -26.35 -1.02 9.69
CA LEU A 519 -26.84 -1.44 11.01
C LEU A 519 -28.29 -1.93 11.02
N ASN A 520 -29.12 -1.53 10.04
CA ASN A 520 -30.51 -1.97 9.90
C ASN A 520 -30.65 -3.27 9.06
N ARG A 521 -29.58 -3.77 8.46
CA ARG A 521 -29.56 -5.06 7.74
C ARG A 521 -29.41 -6.28 8.67
N GLN A 522 -29.26 -6.05 9.98
CA GLN A 522 -29.03 -7.09 11.01
C GLN A 522 -30.33 -7.64 11.57
#